data_0d3ef03b5106d8a8ff80a3a25642f30a
#
_entry.id   0d3ef03b5106d8a8ff80a3a25642f30a
#
_cell.length_a   1.000
_cell.length_b   1.000
_cell.length_c   1.000
_cell.angle_alpha   90.00
_cell.angle_beta   90.00
_cell.angle_gamma   90.00
#
_symmetry.space_group_name_H-M   'P 1'
#
loop_
_entity.id
_entity.type
_entity.pdbx_description
1 polymer ?
#
loop_
_entity_poly.entity_id
_entity_poly.type
_entity_poly.pdbx_seq_one_letter_code
_entity_poly.pdbx_strand_id
1 'polypeptide(L)'
;MQRRIFCATAALAASLCLSTGAYAQTKWDMATAYPAFNFHSKNIEQFVQDVDTATKGSLKITPHYGASLFKMPEIKRAVQTGNVQMGEFFLVSFQNEAQMLGLDGLPFLVKNDDEAFKLY
;
A
#
# COMPACT_ATOMS: atom_id res chain seq x y z
N MET A 1 53.91 27.42 4.45
CA MET A 1 53.24 26.48 3.52
C MET A 1 52.40 25.38 4.24
N GLN A 2 52.81 24.83 5.37
CA GLN A 2 52.09 23.75 6.09
C GLN A 2 50.68 24.13 6.62
N ARG A 3 50.43 25.37 7.03
CA ARG A 3 49.11 25.79 7.55
C ARG A 3 47.97 25.79 6.50
N ARG A 4 48.32 25.99 5.22
CA ARG A 4 47.33 25.98 4.13
C ARG A 4 46.90 24.57 3.70
N ILE A 5 47.76 23.59 3.89
CA ILE A 5 47.48 22.19 3.58
C ILE A 5 46.54 21.57 4.63
N PHE A 6 46.71 21.95 5.93
CA PHE A 6 45.83 21.48 7.01
C PHE A 6 44.38 21.95 6.87
N CYS A 7 44.13 23.15 6.37
CA CYS A 7 42.78 23.67 6.15
C CYS A 7 42.09 22.99 4.96
N ALA A 8 42.84 22.62 3.92
CA ALA A 8 42.29 21.96 2.74
C ALA A 8 41.85 20.49 3.02
N THR A 9 42.62 19.76 3.84
CA THR A 9 42.28 18.39 4.23
C THR A 9 41.08 18.31 5.20
N ALA A 10 40.92 19.30 6.08
CA ALA A 10 39.76 19.39 6.97
C ALA A 10 38.46 19.71 6.22
N ALA A 11 38.48 20.51 5.17
CA ALA A 11 37.32 20.82 4.34
C ALA A 11 36.87 19.61 3.48
N LEU A 12 37.83 18.78 3.03
CA LEU A 12 37.50 17.57 2.25
C LEU A 12 36.89 16.46 3.13
N ALA A 13 37.31 16.34 4.40
CA ALA A 13 36.73 15.38 5.35
C ALA A 13 35.33 15.76 5.81
N ALA A 14 35.00 17.06 5.90
CA ALA A 14 33.68 17.55 6.27
C ALA A 14 32.63 17.30 5.17
N SER A 15 33.03 17.27 3.90
CA SER A 15 32.10 17.04 2.78
C SER A 15 31.70 15.55 2.62
N LEU A 16 32.45 14.60 3.16
CA LEU A 16 32.09 13.18 3.12
C LEU A 16 31.05 12.77 4.17
N CYS A 17 30.87 13.54 5.23
CA CYS A 17 29.89 13.22 6.30
C CYS A 17 28.46 13.68 6.00
N LEU A 18 28.21 14.42 4.92
CA LEU A 18 26.88 14.95 4.57
C LEU A 18 26.09 14.06 3.59
N SER A 19 26.61 12.90 3.20
CA SER A 19 25.84 11.90 2.46
C SER A 19 24.95 11.06 3.41
N THR A 20 24.10 11.74 4.19
CA THR A 20 22.95 11.08 4.80
C THR A 20 22.05 10.68 3.65
N GLY A 21 22.01 9.38 3.34
CA GLY A 21 21.21 8.83 2.27
C GLY A 21 19.77 9.34 2.39
N ALA A 22 19.39 10.24 1.52
CA ALA A 22 18.01 10.63 1.34
C ALA A 22 17.31 9.39 0.79
N TYR A 23 16.71 8.58 1.68
CA TYR A 23 15.81 7.53 1.27
C TYR A 23 14.64 8.20 0.55
N ALA A 24 14.61 8.09 -0.78
CA ALA A 24 13.50 8.59 -1.56
C ALA A 24 12.23 7.87 -1.09
N GLN A 25 11.31 8.61 -0.48
CA GLN A 25 10.02 8.08 -0.06
C GLN A 25 9.22 7.63 -1.29
N THR A 26 8.90 6.35 -1.35
CA THR A 26 8.01 5.80 -2.37
C THR A 26 6.56 6.13 -1.99
N LYS A 27 5.80 6.66 -2.93
CA LYS A 27 4.38 6.98 -2.73
C LYS A 27 3.52 6.08 -3.59
N TRP A 28 2.53 5.47 -2.98
CA TRP A 28 1.54 4.64 -3.64
C TRP A 28 0.13 5.21 -3.40
N ASP A 29 -0.68 5.17 -4.44
CA ASP A 29 -2.10 5.45 -4.35
C ASP A 29 -2.86 4.14 -4.27
N MET A 30 -3.84 4.06 -3.36
CA MET A 30 -4.71 2.91 -3.16
C MET A 30 -6.15 3.30 -3.43
N ALA A 31 -6.76 2.67 -4.43
CA ALA A 31 -8.16 2.90 -4.76
C ALA A 31 -9.07 1.97 -3.94
N THR A 32 -10.10 2.53 -3.28
CA THR A 32 -11.19 1.78 -2.66
C THR A 32 -12.54 2.41 -2.98
N ALA A 33 -13.54 1.59 -3.22
CA ALA A 33 -14.89 2.09 -3.50
C ALA A 33 -15.72 2.33 -2.23
N TYR A 34 -15.28 1.83 -1.08
CA TYR A 34 -15.99 2.01 0.19
C TYR A 34 -15.80 3.42 0.74
N PRO A 35 -16.85 3.99 1.36
CA PRO A 35 -16.76 5.29 2.01
C PRO A 35 -15.87 5.20 3.28
N ALA A 36 -15.25 6.31 3.66
CA ALA A 36 -14.26 6.37 4.75
C ALA A 36 -14.77 5.86 6.12
N PHE A 37 -16.07 5.98 6.38
CA PHE A 37 -16.66 5.50 7.64
C PHE A 37 -16.97 3.99 7.70
N ASN A 38 -16.76 3.27 6.58
CA ASN A 38 -16.98 1.83 6.49
C ASN A 38 -15.89 1.08 7.29
N PHE A 39 -16.23 -0.09 7.84
CA PHE A 39 -15.27 -0.91 8.58
C PHE A 39 -14.10 -1.42 7.71
N HIS A 40 -14.33 -1.70 6.43
CA HIS A 40 -13.27 -2.01 5.46
C HIS A 40 -12.26 -0.88 5.35
N SER A 41 -12.74 0.36 5.25
CA SER A 41 -11.89 1.54 5.17
C SER A 41 -11.07 1.77 6.43
N LYS A 42 -11.63 1.48 7.61
CA LYS A 42 -10.89 1.53 8.88
C LYS A 42 -9.80 0.46 8.96
N ASN A 43 -10.07 -0.72 8.43
CA ASN A 43 -9.04 -1.76 8.32
C ASN A 43 -7.90 -1.35 7.37
N ILE A 44 -8.23 -0.68 6.26
CA ILE A 44 -7.23 -0.09 5.36
C ILE A 44 -6.39 0.98 6.08
N GLU A 45 -7.01 1.84 6.88
CA GLU A 45 -6.29 2.86 7.67
C GLU A 45 -5.26 2.21 8.60
N GLN A 46 -5.65 1.16 9.31
CA GLN A 46 -4.74 0.40 10.16
C GLN A 46 -3.60 -0.23 9.35
N PHE A 47 -3.92 -0.89 8.24
CA PHE A 47 -2.93 -1.47 7.34
C PHE A 47 -1.91 -0.43 6.85
N VAL A 48 -2.38 0.75 6.44
CA VAL A 48 -1.51 1.85 5.98
C VAL A 48 -0.56 2.32 7.08
N GLN A 49 -1.04 2.43 8.33
CA GLN A 49 -0.23 2.78 9.48
C GLN A 49 0.82 1.71 9.80
N ASP A 50 0.43 0.44 9.73
CA ASP A 50 1.33 -0.69 9.98
C ASP A 50 2.45 -0.74 8.92
N VAL A 51 2.12 -0.51 7.64
CA VAL A 51 3.10 -0.43 6.56
C VAL A 51 4.04 0.77 6.74
N ASP A 52 3.51 1.95 7.08
CA ASP A 52 4.33 3.15 7.34
C ASP A 52 5.33 2.88 8.47
N THR A 53 4.88 2.25 9.55
CA THR A 53 5.71 1.87 10.70
C THR A 53 6.75 0.82 10.32
N ALA A 54 6.33 -0.25 9.64
CA ALA A 54 7.22 -1.35 9.25
C ALA A 54 8.30 -0.91 8.27
N THR A 55 7.96 0.01 7.36
CA THR A 55 8.89 0.55 6.36
C THR A 55 9.67 1.77 6.86
N LYS A 56 9.44 2.20 8.11
CA LYS A 56 10.05 3.42 8.70
C LYS A 56 9.84 4.65 7.81
N GLY A 57 8.65 4.77 7.21
CA GLY A 57 8.27 5.88 6.35
C GLY A 57 8.83 5.84 4.93
N SER A 58 9.53 4.78 4.52
CA SER A 58 10.06 4.68 3.15
C SER A 58 8.98 4.40 2.10
N LEU A 59 7.86 3.78 2.51
CA LEU A 59 6.67 3.59 1.67
C LEU A 59 5.48 4.31 2.28
N LYS A 60 4.91 5.26 1.55
CA LYS A 60 3.70 6.00 1.94
C LYS A 60 2.54 5.59 1.05
N ILE A 61 1.50 5.01 1.63
CA ILE A 61 0.27 4.65 0.93
C ILE A 61 -0.79 5.70 1.21
N THR A 62 -1.43 6.22 0.17
CA THR A 62 -2.54 7.17 0.28
C THR A 62 -3.83 6.48 -0.17
N PRO A 63 -4.75 6.14 0.74
CA PRO A 63 -6.04 5.56 0.37
C PRO A 63 -7.00 6.63 -0.17
N HIS A 64 -7.70 6.31 -1.24
CA HIS A 64 -8.72 7.15 -1.88
C HIS A 64 -10.06 6.45 -1.76
N TYR A 65 -10.92 6.97 -0.87
CA TYR A 65 -12.19 6.39 -0.49
C TYR A 65 -13.35 6.81 -1.41
N GLY A 66 -14.47 6.06 -1.31
CA GLY A 66 -15.74 6.42 -1.93
C GLY A 66 -15.72 6.41 -3.45
N ALA A 67 -14.94 5.53 -4.06
CA ALA A 67 -14.79 5.47 -5.51
C ALA A 67 -14.28 6.78 -6.15
N SER A 68 -13.50 7.58 -5.40
CA SER A 68 -13.01 8.88 -5.86
C SER A 68 -12.02 8.79 -7.03
N LEU A 69 -11.28 7.69 -7.16
CA LEU A 69 -10.39 7.43 -8.30
C LEU A 69 -11.06 6.52 -9.33
N PHE A 70 -11.59 5.38 -8.89
CA PHE A 70 -12.18 4.35 -9.75
C PHE A 70 -13.38 3.71 -9.08
N LYS A 71 -14.38 3.32 -9.87
CA LYS A 71 -15.53 2.54 -9.41
C LYS A 71 -15.10 1.11 -9.12
N MET A 72 -15.82 0.41 -8.23
CA MET A 72 -15.49 -0.95 -7.79
C MET A 72 -15.11 -1.91 -8.93
N PRO A 73 -15.87 -2.03 -10.04
CA PRO A 73 -15.52 -2.94 -11.14
C PRO A 73 -14.25 -2.55 -11.90
N GLU A 74 -13.83 -1.28 -11.81
CA GLU A 74 -12.71 -0.72 -12.58
C GLU A 74 -11.38 -0.85 -11.83
N ILE A 75 -11.41 -1.00 -10.50
CA ILE A 75 -10.21 -0.98 -9.63
C ILE A 75 -9.21 -2.05 -10.04
N LYS A 76 -9.67 -3.30 -10.26
CA LYS A 76 -8.79 -4.39 -10.69
C LYS A 76 -8.03 -4.04 -11.96
N ARG A 77 -8.74 -3.52 -12.96
CA ARG A 77 -8.12 -3.13 -14.24
C ARG A 77 -7.16 -1.95 -14.05
N ALA A 78 -7.52 -0.98 -13.22
CA ALA A 78 -6.66 0.17 -12.94
C ALA A 78 -5.30 -0.24 -12.33
N VAL A 79 -5.30 -1.23 -11.42
CA VAL A 79 -4.07 -1.81 -10.88
C VAL A 79 -3.31 -2.59 -11.96
N GLN A 80 -3.99 -3.43 -12.74
CA GLN A 80 -3.36 -4.22 -13.81
C GLN A 80 -2.69 -3.34 -14.88
N THR A 81 -3.25 -2.18 -15.16
CA THR A 81 -2.71 -1.23 -16.16
C THR A 81 -1.73 -0.22 -15.55
N GLY A 82 -1.47 -0.29 -14.24
CA GLY A 82 -0.53 0.60 -13.55
C GLY A 82 -1.04 2.01 -13.30
N ASN A 83 -2.34 2.26 -13.43
CA ASN A 83 -2.94 3.57 -13.16
C ASN A 83 -2.95 3.89 -11.65
N VAL A 84 -3.00 2.88 -10.80
CA VAL A 84 -2.76 2.95 -9.36
C VAL A 84 -1.92 1.75 -8.94
N GLN A 85 -1.18 1.89 -7.83
CA GLN A 85 -0.29 0.85 -7.36
C GLN A 85 -1.03 -0.23 -6.56
N MET A 86 -2.13 0.14 -5.91
CA MET A 86 -2.94 -0.76 -5.07
C MET A 86 -4.43 -0.49 -5.26
N GLY A 87 -5.23 -1.51 -4.92
CA GLY A 87 -6.68 -1.35 -4.93
C GLY A 87 -7.36 -2.42 -4.08
N GLU A 88 -8.47 -2.06 -3.48
CA GLU A 88 -9.39 -2.96 -2.80
C GLU A 88 -10.59 -3.22 -3.69
N PHE A 89 -10.93 -4.49 -3.88
CA PHE A 89 -12.11 -4.88 -4.63
C PHE A 89 -12.73 -6.16 -4.08
N PHE A 90 -13.99 -6.37 -4.40
CA PHE A 90 -14.77 -7.52 -3.92
C PHE A 90 -14.53 -8.74 -4.81
N LEU A 91 -13.86 -9.77 -4.27
CA LEU A 91 -13.39 -10.94 -5.03
C LEU A 91 -14.52 -11.68 -5.77
N VAL A 92 -15.67 -11.87 -5.13
CA VAL A 92 -16.81 -12.60 -5.72
C VAL A 92 -17.31 -11.97 -7.03
N SER A 93 -17.09 -10.68 -7.23
CA SER A 93 -17.45 -9.99 -8.47
C SER A 93 -16.66 -10.49 -9.70
N PHE A 94 -15.58 -11.23 -9.48
CA PHE A 94 -14.70 -11.76 -10.51
C PHE A 94 -14.73 -13.30 -10.61
N GLN A 95 -15.77 -13.94 -10.06
CA GLN A 95 -15.97 -15.40 -10.15
C GLN A 95 -16.09 -15.94 -11.59
N ASN A 96 -16.45 -15.07 -12.54
CA ASN A 96 -16.44 -15.39 -13.97
C ASN A 96 -15.03 -15.60 -14.56
N GLU A 97 -14.01 -15.02 -13.94
CA GLU A 97 -12.62 -15.19 -14.34
C GLU A 97 -11.99 -16.42 -13.68
N ALA A 98 -12.32 -16.68 -12.42
CA ALA A 98 -11.90 -17.87 -11.69
C ALA A 98 -12.99 -18.24 -10.66
N GLN A 99 -13.56 -19.43 -10.79
CA GLN A 99 -14.67 -19.89 -9.93
C GLN A 99 -14.33 -19.87 -8.44
N MET A 100 -13.05 -20.09 -8.08
CA MET A 100 -12.58 -20.04 -6.70
C MET A 100 -12.78 -18.66 -6.04
N LEU A 101 -12.81 -17.57 -6.80
CA LEU A 101 -13.05 -16.23 -6.28
C LEU A 101 -14.50 -16.02 -5.80
N GLY A 102 -15.40 -16.93 -6.17
CA GLY A 102 -16.80 -16.93 -5.73
C GLY A 102 -17.11 -17.80 -4.52
N LEU A 103 -16.11 -18.43 -3.92
CA LEU A 103 -16.31 -19.39 -2.83
C LEU A 103 -17.06 -18.77 -1.64
N ASP A 104 -16.72 -17.56 -1.27
CA ASP A 104 -17.33 -16.81 -0.18
C ASP A 104 -18.82 -16.50 -0.41
N GLY A 105 -19.23 -16.47 -1.67
CA GLY A 105 -20.61 -16.24 -2.07
C GLY A 105 -21.51 -17.49 -2.05
N LEU A 106 -20.95 -18.69 -1.77
CA LEU A 106 -21.73 -19.93 -1.77
C LEU A 106 -22.56 -20.04 -0.49
N PRO A 107 -23.91 -20.13 -0.60
CA PRO A 107 -24.76 -20.29 0.57
C PRO A 107 -24.42 -21.59 1.31
N PHE A 108 -24.41 -21.53 2.64
CA PHE A 108 -24.25 -22.70 3.52
C PHE A 108 -22.90 -23.42 3.42
N LEU A 109 -21.89 -22.84 2.74
CA LEU A 109 -20.56 -23.42 2.66
C LEU A 109 -19.88 -23.47 4.04
N VAL A 110 -20.11 -22.44 4.84
CA VAL A 110 -19.60 -22.32 6.21
C VAL A 110 -20.73 -21.90 7.14
N LYS A 111 -20.64 -22.29 8.43
CA LYS A 111 -21.66 -22.01 9.44
C LYS A 111 -21.32 -20.80 10.31
N ASN A 112 -20.06 -20.43 10.36
CA ASN A 112 -19.51 -19.34 11.17
C ASN A 112 -18.15 -18.87 10.63
N ASP A 113 -17.62 -17.79 11.22
CA ASP A 113 -16.36 -17.19 10.82
C ASP A 113 -15.16 -18.12 11.04
N ASP A 114 -15.17 -18.96 12.10
CA ASP A 114 -14.08 -19.91 12.38
C ASP A 114 -13.96 -20.99 11.29
N GLU A 115 -15.09 -21.39 10.70
CA GLU A 115 -15.09 -22.29 9.54
C GLU A 115 -14.66 -21.56 8.27
N ALA A 116 -15.04 -20.29 8.11
CA ALA A 116 -14.62 -19.46 6.98
C ALA A 116 -13.10 -19.28 6.94
N PHE A 117 -12.46 -19.01 8.07
CA PHE A 117 -11.01 -18.89 8.16
C PHE A 117 -10.23 -20.15 7.81
N LYS A 118 -10.86 -21.32 7.79
CA LYS A 118 -10.22 -22.58 7.37
C LYS A 118 -10.24 -22.80 5.86
N LEU A 119 -10.96 -21.95 5.11
CA LEU A 119 -11.01 -22.00 3.66
C LEU A 119 -9.84 -21.28 3.00
N TYR A 120 -9.17 -20.40 3.75
CA TYR A 120 -8.03 -19.60 3.33
C TYR A 120 -6.75 -20.02 4.04
#